data_daacd2b3febc0497edef8337b97aa325
#
_entry.id   daacd2b3febc0497edef8337b97aa325
#
_cell.length_a   1.000
_cell.length_b   1.000
_cell.length_c   1.000
_cell.angle_alpha   90.00
_cell.angle_beta   90.00
_cell.angle_gamma   90.00
#
_symmetry.space_group_name_H-M   'P 1'
#
loop_
_entity.id
_entity.type
_entity.pdbx_description
1 polymer ?
#
loop_
_entity_poly.entity_id
_entity_poly.type
_entity_poly.pdbx_seq_one_letter_code
_entity_poly.pdbx_strand_id
1 'polypeptide(L)'
;LQRPELLCFPESVSDRRTEFRSGCGIGNLGKGAEVTMVIRGEEIGKRVKYWVRPDILNRIQEGSIKALYHSSVTAIREQEVDIQTPDGMITIENDWVIAATGYQPNLDFLRKTGIRLSDDEVMCPYIHEETHETNVPGIYLAGVICGGMNTHRLFIENSREHADKIIQHIRNKPGN
;
A
#
# COMPACT_ATOMS: atom_id res chain seq x y z
N LEU A 1 -27.08 4.07 -21.48
CA LEU A 1 -26.50 3.72 -20.20
C LEU A 1 -25.11 4.36 -20.15
N GLN A 2 -24.96 5.44 -19.35
CA GLN A 2 -23.66 6.03 -19.07
C GLN A 2 -22.78 4.98 -18.36
N ARG A 3 -21.52 4.89 -18.73
CA ARG A 3 -20.56 4.02 -18.06
C ARG A 3 -20.15 4.70 -16.76
N PRO A 4 -20.03 3.98 -15.64
CA PRO A 4 -19.58 4.58 -14.39
C PRO A 4 -18.14 5.06 -14.54
N GLU A 5 -17.87 6.29 -14.11
CA GLU A 5 -16.54 6.85 -14.06
C GLU A 5 -15.85 6.45 -12.74
N LEU A 6 -14.65 5.93 -12.86
CA LEU A 6 -13.87 5.43 -11.73
C LEU A 6 -12.51 6.12 -11.66
N LEU A 7 -12.25 6.79 -10.58
CA LEU A 7 -10.97 7.42 -10.30
C LEU A 7 -10.12 6.57 -9.36
N CYS A 8 -8.92 6.21 -9.79
CA CYS A 8 -7.95 5.48 -8.99
C CYS A 8 -6.77 6.38 -8.64
N PHE A 9 -6.45 6.49 -7.33
CA PHE A 9 -5.26 7.19 -6.86
C PHE A 9 -4.24 6.18 -6.36
N PRO A 10 -3.18 5.91 -7.07
CA PRO A 10 -2.02 5.25 -6.48
C PRO A 10 -1.19 6.29 -5.74
N GLU A 11 -1.42 6.46 -4.43
CA GLU A 11 -0.47 7.20 -3.60
C GLU A 11 0.77 6.35 -3.36
N SER A 12 1.93 6.98 -3.62
CA SER A 12 3.30 6.52 -3.37
C SER A 12 3.52 5.01 -3.09
N VAL A 13 4.15 4.44 -4.00
CA VAL A 13 5.41 3.73 -3.97
C VAL A 13 5.74 2.98 -2.67
N SER A 14 4.90 2.15 -2.14
CA SER A 14 5.38 0.97 -1.45
C SER A 14 4.34 -0.10 -1.52
N ASP A 15 4.74 -1.19 -2.18
CA ASP A 15 4.17 -2.45 -1.82
C ASP A 15 3.16 -3.12 -2.74
N ARG A 16 2.99 -4.42 -2.56
CA ARG A 16 2.01 -5.37 -3.09
C ARG A 16 0.63 -4.81 -3.40
N ARG A 17 0.29 -3.68 -2.82
CA ARG A 17 -0.96 -2.96 -3.06
C ARG A 17 -0.99 -2.21 -4.37
N THR A 18 0.16 -1.96 -4.95
CA THR A 18 0.22 -1.47 -6.32
C THR A 18 -0.41 -2.48 -7.27
N GLU A 19 -0.32 -3.76 -6.95
CA GLU A 19 -0.99 -4.84 -7.71
C GLU A 19 -2.51 -4.78 -7.59
N PHE A 20 -3.03 -4.62 -6.37
CA PHE A 20 -4.46 -4.47 -6.14
C PHE A 20 -5.00 -3.20 -6.81
N ARG A 21 -4.26 -2.12 -6.76
CA ARG A 21 -4.59 -0.83 -7.36
C ARG A 21 -4.65 -0.90 -8.87
N SER A 22 -3.61 -1.47 -9.44
CA SER A 22 -3.50 -1.66 -10.88
C SER A 22 -4.51 -2.70 -11.37
N GLY A 23 -4.65 -3.80 -10.64
CA GLY A 23 -5.64 -4.83 -10.91
C GLY A 23 -7.07 -4.34 -10.75
N CYS A 24 -7.33 -3.38 -9.84
CA CYS A 24 -8.65 -2.79 -9.67
C CYS A 24 -9.06 -1.96 -10.89
N GLY A 25 -8.14 -1.13 -11.42
CA GLY A 25 -8.38 -0.39 -12.66
C GLY A 25 -8.68 -1.31 -13.83
N ILE A 26 -7.87 -2.34 -14.03
CA ILE A 26 -8.02 -3.33 -15.10
C ILE A 26 -9.32 -4.13 -14.92
N GLY A 27 -9.61 -4.57 -13.70
CA GLY A 27 -10.82 -5.34 -13.40
C GLY A 27 -12.11 -4.57 -13.65
N ASN A 28 -12.14 -3.28 -13.43
CA ASN A 28 -13.29 -2.42 -13.66
C ASN A 28 -13.47 -2.05 -15.14
N LEU A 29 -12.38 -1.92 -15.90
CA LEU A 29 -12.46 -1.79 -17.37
C LEU A 29 -13.18 -2.99 -17.99
N GLY A 30 -12.88 -4.21 -17.55
CA GLY A 30 -13.56 -5.42 -18.02
C GLY A 30 -15.05 -5.44 -17.73
N LYS A 31 -15.54 -4.59 -16.82
CA LYS A 31 -16.95 -4.37 -16.48
C LYS A 31 -17.55 -3.12 -17.13
N GLY A 32 -16.82 -2.45 -18.01
CA GLY A 32 -17.29 -1.30 -18.78
C GLY A 32 -17.16 0.05 -18.05
N ALA A 33 -16.40 0.17 -16.98
CA ALA A 33 -16.12 1.46 -16.36
C ALA A 33 -15.11 2.28 -17.18
N GLU A 34 -15.25 3.60 -17.19
CA GLU A 34 -14.21 4.53 -17.63
C GLU A 34 -13.27 4.78 -16.47
N VAL A 35 -11.97 4.56 -16.68
CA VAL A 35 -10.99 4.59 -15.60
C VAL A 35 -10.00 5.72 -15.81
N THR A 36 -9.89 6.61 -14.82
CA THR A 36 -8.83 7.63 -14.75
C THR A 36 -7.88 7.30 -13.59
N MET A 37 -6.59 7.23 -13.88
CA MET A 37 -5.53 7.05 -12.88
C MET A 37 -4.82 8.37 -12.63
N VAL A 38 -4.74 8.81 -11.37
CA VAL A 38 -3.98 9.99 -10.95
C VAL A 38 -2.69 9.53 -10.31
N ILE A 39 -1.56 9.88 -10.90
CA ILE A 39 -0.23 9.38 -10.55
C ILE A 39 0.65 10.58 -10.18
N ARG A 40 1.19 10.61 -8.95
CA ARG A 40 2.06 11.71 -8.49
C ARG A 40 3.42 11.76 -9.18
N GLY A 41 3.92 10.62 -9.60
CA GLY A 41 5.21 10.49 -10.27
C GLY A 41 5.13 10.66 -11.79
N GLU A 42 6.29 10.58 -12.41
CA GLU A 42 6.46 10.60 -13.87
C GLU A 42 6.10 9.28 -14.54
N GLU A 43 6.04 8.19 -13.78
CA GLU A 43 5.72 6.86 -14.30
C GLU A 43 4.93 6.04 -13.29
N ILE A 44 4.30 4.97 -13.77
CA ILE A 44 3.74 3.94 -12.91
C ILE A 44 4.88 3.29 -12.13
N GLY A 45 4.75 3.29 -10.80
CA GLY A 45 5.80 2.86 -9.88
C GLY A 45 6.46 1.53 -10.27
N LYS A 46 7.78 1.47 -10.20
CA LYS A 46 8.60 0.28 -10.55
C LYS A 46 8.29 -0.97 -9.70
N ARG A 47 7.56 -0.80 -8.60
CA ARG A 47 7.14 -1.89 -7.70
C ARG A 47 5.85 -2.58 -8.12
N VAL A 48 5.19 -2.13 -9.20
CA VAL A 48 4.12 -2.89 -9.82
C VAL A 48 4.68 -4.21 -10.32
N LYS A 49 4.00 -5.30 -10.03
CA LYS A 49 4.46 -6.62 -10.44
C LYS A 49 4.68 -6.69 -11.94
N TYR A 50 5.75 -7.37 -12.32
CA TYR A 50 6.23 -7.42 -13.72
C TYR A 50 5.18 -7.92 -14.72
N TRP A 51 4.20 -8.74 -14.26
CA TRP A 51 3.13 -9.23 -15.13
C TRP A 51 1.91 -8.29 -15.21
N VAL A 52 1.73 -7.37 -14.25
CA VAL A 52 0.63 -6.41 -14.23
C VAL A 52 1.01 -5.11 -14.96
N ARG A 53 2.26 -4.68 -14.79
CA ARG A 53 2.76 -3.42 -15.35
C ARG A 53 2.60 -3.31 -16.86
N PRO A 54 2.95 -4.34 -17.66
CA PRO A 54 2.76 -4.28 -19.11
C PRO A 54 1.29 -4.10 -19.54
N ASP A 55 0.36 -4.78 -18.86
CA ASP A 55 -1.05 -4.69 -19.18
C ASP A 55 -1.59 -3.28 -18.92
N ILE A 56 -1.21 -2.65 -17.78
CA ILE A 56 -1.60 -1.27 -17.51
C ILE A 56 -1.05 -0.31 -18.57
N LEU A 57 0.23 -0.44 -18.91
CA LEU A 57 0.87 0.42 -19.89
C LEU A 57 0.19 0.29 -21.26
N ASN A 58 -0.14 -0.92 -21.67
CA ASN A 58 -0.89 -1.18 -22.90
C ASN A 58 -2.26 -0.51 -22.85
N ARG A 59 -3.00 -0.63 -21.73
CA ARG A 59 -4.32 0.00 -21.54
C ARG A 59 -4.27 1.52 -21.60
N ILE A 60 -3.20 2.10 -21.04
CA ILE A 60 -2.97 3.56 -21.14
C ILE A 60 -2.65 3.94 -22.58
N GLN A 61 -1.80 3.17 -23.25
CA GLN A 61 -1.42 3.43 -24.65
C GLN A 61 -2.61 3.30 -25.62
N GLU A 62 -3.49 2.34 -25.40
CA GLU A 62 -4.72 2.14 -26.16
C GLU A 62 -5.81 3.19 -25.82
N GLY A 63 -5.60 4.01 -24.79
CA GLY A 63 -6.59 4.98 -24.33
C GLY A 63 -7.73 4.39 -23.50
N SER A 64 -7.67 3.11 -23.14
CA SER A 64 -8.66 2.45 -22.28
C SER A 64 -8.58 2.93 -20.82
N ILE A 65 -7.41 3.39 -20.37
CA ILE A 65 -7.18 4.04 -19.10
C ILE A 65 -6.61 5.42 -19.36
N LYS A 66 -7.23 6.47 -18.80
CA LYS A 66 -6.67 7.82 -18.79
C LYS A 66 -5.70 7.95 -17.64
N ALA A 67 -4.44 8.27 -17.90
CA ALA A 67 -3.42 8.47 -16.88
C ALA A 67 -3.02 9.94 -16.78
N LEU A 68 -3.11 10.51 -15.57
CA LEU A 68 -2.67 11.85 -15.24
C LEU A 68 -1.40 11.74 -14.38
N TYR A 69 -0.25 11.97 -15.00
CA TYR A 69 1.06 11.94 -14.34
C TYR A 69 1.35 13.30 -13.65
N HIS A 70 2.30 13.31 -12.71
CA HIS A 70 2.66 14.48 -11.90
C HIS A 70 1.44 15.17 -11.29
N SER A 71 0.40 14.40 -10.98
CA SER A 71 -0.91 14.91 -10.59
C SER A 71 -1.31 14.39 -9.21
N SER A 72 -2.10 15.18 -8.50
CA SER A 72 -2.60 14.83 -7.17
C SER A 72 -4.05 15.27 -7.00
N VAL A 73 -4.83 14.46 -6.29
CA VAL A 73 -6.19 14.81 -5.90
C VAL A 73 -6.15 15.82 -4.77
N THR A 74 -6.89 16.89 -4.92
CA THR A 74 -6.97 17.98 -3.94
C THR A 74 -8.30 18.02 -3.21
N ALA A 75 -9.39 17.63 -3.87
CA ALA A 75 -10.70 17.51 -3.24
C ALA A 75 -11.54 16.42 -3.91
N ILE A 76 -12.39 15.77 -3.10
CA ILE A 76 -13.37 14.78 -3.55
C ILE A 76 -14.74 15.29 -3.11
N ARG A 77 -15.66 15.41 -4.05
CA ARG A 77 -17.07 15.76 -3.84
C ARG A 77 -17.96 14.59 -4.26
N GLU A 78 -19.24 14.74 -4.11
CA GLU A 78 -20.21 13.65 -4.36
C GLU A 78 -20.19 13.14 -5.80
N GLN A 79 -20.00 14.03 -6.77
CA GLN A 79 -20.02 13.71 -8.21
C GLN A 79 -18.79 14.27 -8.95
N GLU A 80 -17.85 14.87 -8.26
CA GLU A 80 -16.71 15.54 -8.86
C GLU A 80 -15.44 15.34 -8.05
N VAL A 81 -14.31 15.38 -8.74
CA VAL A 81 -12.99 15.34 -8.11
C VAL A 81 -12.09 16.41 -8.69
N ASP A 82 -11.46 17.19 -7.82
CA ASP A 82 -10.46 18.18 -8.21
C ASP A 82 -9.07 17.55 -8.22
N ILE A 83 -8.35 17.78 -9.29
CA ILE A 83 -7.03 17.23 -9.51
C ILE A 83 -6.08 18.37 -9.89
N GLN A 84 -5.02 18.51 -9.12
CA GLN A 84 -3.89 19.37 -9.50
C GLN A 84 -3.02 18.62 -10.50
N THR A 85 -2.88 19.18 -11.68
CA THR A 85 -1.98 18.68 -12.73
C THR A 85 -0.84 19.68 -12.97
N PRO A 86 0.20 19.34 -13.73
CA PRO A 86 1.25 20.27 -14.13
C PRO A 86 0.70 21.51 -14.87
N ASP A 87 -0.38 21.34 -15.62
CA ASP A 87 -1.00 22.39 -16.43
C ASP A 87 -2.03 23.22 -15.65
N GLY A 88 -2.27 22.87 -14.38
CA GLY A 88 -3.22 23.57 -13.51
C GLY A 88 -4.25 22.65 -12.87
N MET A 89 -5.24 23.27 -12.23
CA MET A 89 -6.34 22.55 -11.58
C MET A 89 -7.39 22.14 -12.62
N ILE A 90 -7.80 20.89 -12.57
CA ILE A 90 -8.93 20.36 -13.34
C ILE A 90 -9.97 19.75 -12.42
N THR A 91 -11.23 19.83 -12.80
CA THR A 91 -12.33 19.13 -12.14
C THR A 91 -12.88 18.08 -13.12
N ILE A 92 -13.03 16.86 -12.68
CA ILE A 92 -13.66 15.79 -13.46
C ILE A 92 -14.92 15.28 -12.76
N GLU A 93 -15.93 14.98 -13.55
CA GLU A 93 -17.09 14.22 -13.07
C GLU A 93 -16.64 12.81 -12.71
N ASN A 94 -17.17 12.22 -11.63
CA ASN A 94 -16.75 10.92 -11.16
C ASN A 94 -17.77 10.28 -10.25
N ASP A 95 -18.10 9.02 -10.49
CA ASP A 95 -19.04 8.23 -9.68
C ASP A 95 -18.33 7.53 -8.51
N TRP A 96 -17.11 7.06 -8.70
CA TRP A 96 -16.41 6.22 -7.73
C TRP A 96 -14.94 6.57 -7.60
N VAL A 97 -14.48 6.67 -6.37
CA VAL A 97 -13.08 6.93 -6.04
C VAL A 97 -12.47 5.74 -5.32
N ILE A 98 -11.38 5.22 -5.86
CA ILE A 98 -10.56 4.21 -5.17
C ILE A 98 -9.26 4.86 -4.69
N ALA A 99 -9.25 5.23 -3.42
CA ALA A 99 -8.08 5.78 -2.76
C ALA A 99 -7.13 4.67 -2.32
N ALA A 100 -6.22 4.32 -3.21
CA ALA A 100 -5.24 3.30 -2.92
C ALA A 100 -3.97 3.92 -2.29
N THR A 101 -4.10 4.51 -1.11
CA THR A 101 -3.14 5.40 -0.43
C THR A 101 -1.96 4.70 0.24
N GLY A 102 -1.91 3.40 0.23
CA GLY A 102 -0.85 2.65 0.89
C GLY A 102 -1.18 2.29 2.34
N TYR A 103 -0.32 1.45 2.90
CA TYR A 103 -0.40 1.04 4.30
C TYR A 103 0.73 1.70 5.08
N GLN A 104 0.39 2.27 6.18
CA GLN A 104 1.36 2.67 7.18
C GLN A 104 1.12 1.85 8.45
N PRO A 105 2.14 1.23 9.00
CA PRO A 105 2.02 0.54 10.28
C PRO A 105 1.73 1.57 11.38
N ASN A 106 0.96 1.17 12.39
CA ASN A 106 0.69 2.03 13.54
C ASN A 106 1.89 2.02 14.50
N LEU A 107 2.95 2.72 14.12
CA LEU A 107 4.19 2.80 14.90
C LEU A 107 4.00 3.58 16.21
N ASP A 108 3.06 4.50 16.27
CA ASP A 108 2.74 5.25 17.49
C ASP A 108 2.16 4.33 18.58
N PHE A 109 1.39 3.33 18.18
CA PHE A 109 0.94 2.29 19.10
C PHE A 109 2.14 1.53 19.69
N LEU A 110 3.11 1.14 18.86
CA LEU A 110 4.30 0.45 19.32
C LEU A 110 5.12 1.31 20.29
N ARG A 111 5.31 2.60 19.99
CA ARG A 111 5.99 3.53 20.91
C ARG A 111 5.28 3.66 22.26
N LYS A 112 3.95 3.77 22.22
CA LYS A 112 3.13 3.86 23.46
C LYS A 112 3.21 2.60 24.32
N THR A 113 3.44 1.44 23.73
CA THR A 113 3.67 0.18 24.45
C THR A 113 5.10 0.01 24.93
N GLY A 114 5.98 1.00 24.71
CA GLY A 114 7.37 0.98 25.13
C GLY A 114 8.30 0.21 24.18
N ILE A 115 7.82 -0.19 23.01
CA ILE A 115 8.66 -0.87 22.03
C ILE A 115 9.56 0.16 21.33
N ARG A 116 10.87 -0.11 21.36
CA ARG A 116 11.86 0.72 20.66
C ARG A 116 11.76 0.50 19.17
N LEU A 117 11.89 1.57 18.40
CA LEU A 117 12.01 1.56 16.95
C LEU A 117 13.43 1.99 16.57
N SER A 118 13.91 1.56 15.40
CA SER A 118 15.17 2.09 14.86
C SER A 118 15.04 3.58 14.53
N ASP A 119 16.17 4.31 14.61
CA ASP A 119 16.23 5.76 14.37
C ASP A 119 16.37 6.12 12.89
N ASP A 120 16.19 5.15 12.00
CA ASP A 120 16.21 5.33 10.56
C ASP A 120 14.81 5.58 9.98
N GLU A 121 14.73 5.86 8.67
CA GLU A 121 13.47 6.09 7.97
C GLU A 121 12.55 4.85 7.97
N VAL A 122 13.11 3.66 8.20
CA VAL A 122 12.35 2.41 8.21
C VAL A 122 11.63 2.18 9.52
N MET A 123 12.15 2.72 10.63
CA MET A 123 11.56 2.62 11.96
C MET A 123 11.19 1.18 12.34
N CYS A 124 12.11 0.23 12.10
CA CYS A 124 11.90 -1.15 12.46
C CYS A 124 11.76 -1.31 13.98
N PRO A 125 10.73 -2.03 14.46
CA PRO A 125 10.64 -2.35 15.87
C PRO A 125 11.76 -3.30 16.30
N TYR A 126 12.29 -3.07 17.50
CA TYR A 126 13.25 -3.97 18.10
C TYR A 126 12.59 -5.33 18.39
N ILE A 127 13.16 -6.38 17.84
CA ILE A 127 12.79 -7.77 18.10
C ILE A 127 14.05 -8.63 18.18
N HIS A 128 14.03 -9.61 19.04
CA HIS A 128 15.09 -10.63 19.08
C HIS A 128 14.91 -11.59 17.91
N GLU A 129 15.94 -11.81 17.11
CA GLU A 129 15.85 -12.57 15.84
C GLU A 129 15.36 -14.00 15.99
N GLU A 130 15.72 -14.68 17.08
CA GLU A 130 15.36 -16.07 17.33
C GLU A 130 13.99 -16.24 18.00
N THR A 131 13.59 -15.28 18.84
CA THR A 131 12.39 -15.42 19.68
C THR A 131 11.26 -14.51 19.29
N HIS A 132 11.52 -13.47 18.51
CA HIS A 132 10.58 -12.40 18.18
C HIS A 132 10.03 -11.62 19.40
N GLU A 133 10.66 -11.79 20.59
CA GLU A 133 10.35 -10.96 21.75
C GLU A 133 10.91 -9.55 21.54
N THR A 134 10.14 -8.55 21.94
CA THR A 134 10.56 -7.15 21.85
C THR A 134 11.50 -6.76 23.01
N ASN A 135 11.92 -5.51 23.08
CA ASN A 135 12.61 -4.99 24.25
C ASN A 135 11.70 -4.91 25.50
N VAL A 136 10.40 -5.09 25.34
CA VAL A 136 9.43 -5.18 26.44
C VAL A 136 9.15 -6.64 26.71
N PRO A 137 9.55 -7.18 27.88
CA PRO A 137 9.38 -8.59 28.20
C PRO A 137 7.91 -9.04 28.09
N GLY A 138 7.69 -10.18 27.44
CA GLY A 138 6.36 -10.77 27.23
C GLY A 138 5.61 -10.21 26.04
N ILE A 139 6.12 -9.21 25.34
CA ILE A 139 5.53 -8.69 24.08
C ILE A 139 6.31 -9.23 22.90
N TYR A 140 5.61 -9.87 21.99
CA TYR A 140 6.13 -10.47 20.76
C TYR A 140 5.53 -9.80 19.53
N LEU A 141 6.30 -9.70 18.46
CA LEU A 141 5.81 -9.18 17.18
C LEU A 141 5.96 -10.24 16.09
N ALA A 142 4.95 -10.35 15.24
CA ALA A 142 4.93 -11.25 14.10
C ALA A 142 4.36 -10.58 12.84
N GLY A 143 4.78 -11.03 11.67
CA GLY A 143 4.26 -10.56 10.40
C GLY A 143 4.83 -9.23 9.94
N VAL A 144 4.05 -8.53 9.12
CA VAL A 144 4.48 -7.32 8.40
C VAL A 144 5.00 -6.21 9.30
N ILE A 145 4.47 -6.10 10.52
CA ILE A 145 4.87 -5.07 11.49
C ILE A 145 6.35 -5.11 11.85
N CYS A 146 6.96 -6.30 11.81
CA CYS A 146 8.39 -6.48 12.08
C CYS A 146 9.30 -5.79 11.05
N GLY A 147 8.76 -5.43 9.90
CA GLY A 147 9.47 -4.68 8.84
C GLY A 147 9.40 -3.16 8.98
N GLY A 148 8.72 -2.63 10.00
CA GLY A 148 8.52 -1.19 10.15
C GLY A 148 7.86 -0.58 8.92
N MET A 149 8.39 0.56 8.44
CA MET A 149 7.91 1.21 7.20
C MET A 149 8.23 0.41 5.94
N ASN A 150 9.11 -0.60 6.03
CA ASN A 150 9.40 -1.50 4.92
C ASN A 150 8.35 -2.63 4.84
N THR A 151 7.11 -2.27 4.55
CA THR A 151 5.94 -3.15 4.60
C THR A 151 5.90 -4.20 3.49
N HIS A 152 6.83 -4.18 2.54
CA HIS A 152 6.91 -5.14 1.41
C HIS A 152 7.92 -6.28 1.64
N ARG A 153 8.65 -6.25 2.75
CA ARG A 153 9.67 -7.26 3.06
C ARG A 153 9.05 -8.56 3.56
N LEU A 154 8.00 -8.46 4.37
CA LEU A 154 7.39 -9.59 5.05
C LEU A 154 5.97 -9.84 4.56
N PHE A 155 5.66 -11.10 4.41
CA PHE A 155 4.41 -11.60 3.87
C PHE A 155 3.92 -12.78 4.72
N ILE A 156 2.71 -13.25 4.48
CA ILE A 156 2.20 -14.43 5.16
C ILE A 156 3.16 -15.61 4.94
N GLU A 157 3.62 -15.80 3.71
CA GLU A 157 4.45 -16.94 3.33
C GLU A 157 5.79 -16.98 4.06
N ASN A 158 6.48 -15.84 4.15
CA ASN A 158 7.81 -15.75 4.77
C ASN A 158 7.79 -15.32 6.24
N SER A 159 6.62 -15.09 6.82
CA SER A 159 6.47 -14.76 8.24
C SER A 159 5.77 -15.84 9.07
N ARG A 160 5.47 -17.00 8.49
CA ARG A 160 4.88 -18.15 9.22
C ARG A 160 5.79 -18.64 10.33
N GLU A 161 7.09 -18.66 10.08
CA GLU A 161 8.10 -19.09 11.06
C GLU A 161 8.16 -18.22 12.33
N HIS A 162 7.63 -16.98 12.25
CA HIS A 162 7.57 -16.10 13.43
C HIS A 162 6.71 -16.73 14.53
N ALA A 163 5.61 -17.38 14.17
CA ALA A 163 4.73 -18.04 15.12
C ALA A 163 5.43 -19.20 15.83
N ASP A 164 6.17 -20.02 15.07
CA ASP A 164 6.89 -21.15 15.62
C ASP A 164 7.99 -20.71 16.59
N LYS A 165 8.77 -19.68 16.23
CA LYS A 165 9.79 -19.09 17.10
C LYS A 165 9.21 -18.57 18.40
N ILE A 166 8.11 -17.83 18.32
CA ILE A 166 7.41 -17.27 19.47
C ILE A 166 6.92 -18.37 20.41
N ILE A 167 6.22 -19.36 19.87
CA ILE A 167 5.65 -20.47 20.67
C ILE A 167 6.74 -21.30 21.32
N GLN A 168 7.83 -21.60 20.60
CA GLN A 168 8.97 -22.32 21.17
C GLN A 168 9.60 -21.54 22.33
N HIS A 169 9.79 -20.24 22.16
CA HIS A 169 10.34 -19.40 23.23
C HIS A 169 9.42 -19.34 24.46
N ILE A 170 8.12 -19.16 24.27
CA ILE A 170 7.14 -19.11 25.37
C ILE A 170 7.13 -20.44 26.13
N ARG A 171 7.17 -21.59 25.43
CA ARG A 171 7.19 -22.92 26.08
C ARG A 171 8.48 -23.18 26.87
N ASN A 172 9.60 -22.63 26.42
CA ASN A 172 10.90 -22.86 27.05
C ASN A 172 11.25 -21.78 28.09
N LYS A 173 10.39 -20.79 28.30
CA LYS A 173 10.63 -19.73 29.26
C LYS A 173 10.55 -20.28 30.70
N PRO A 174 11.59 -20.11 31.53
CA PRO A 174 11.55 -20.57 32.92
C PRO A 174 10.41 -19.85 33.67
N GLY A 175 9.49 -20.58 34.23
CA GLY A 175 8.37 -20.05 35.03
C GLY A 175 6.97 -20.19 34.42
N ASN A 176 6.85 -20.95 33.34
CA ASN A 176 5.56 -21.48 32.82
C ASN A 176 5.38 -22.91 33.24
#